data_a30e81f8cf16d07f49024d14c5c258b1
#
_entry.id   a30e81f8cf16d07f49024d14c5c258b1
#
_cell.length_a   1.000
_cell.length_b   1.000
_cell.length_c   1.000
_cell.angle_alpha   90.00
_cell.angle_beta   90.00
_cell.angle_gamma   90.00
#
_symmetry.space_group_name_H-M   'P 1'
#
loop_
_entity.id
_entity.type
_entity.pdbx_description
1 polymer ?
#
loop_
_entity_poly.entity_id
_entity_poly.type
_entity_poly.pdbx_seq_one_letter_code
_entity_poly.pdbx_strand_id
1 'polypeptide(L)'
;IHIGSGETDAMKEIARIFRELHDEYPGIRYHVCSGKSEDIEELVDKGILDFGVLIQPVSISKYDYLKLPFKDVWGVIMRKDSPLAAKRAVGYDDLRNLPLICSRQIPQLGTGKSGYPEWFGKSFSQWNVVATYNLIYNAAQMVEAGLGYAIGLDKTINTTAHSALCFRPLTPRVESELVIIWKKYQIFSSASEIFLNRLQKEFAAP
;
A
#
# COMPACT_ATOMS: atom_id res chain seq x y z
N ILE A 1 5.89 7.69 -19.14
CA ILE A 1 4.80 7.65 -18.15
C ILE A 1 5.45 7.63 -16.78
N HIS A 2 5.08 8.59 -15.91
CA HIS A 2 5.59 8.72 -14.55
C HIS A 2 4.48 8.35 -13.57
N ILE A 3 4.72 7.34 -12.72
CA ILE A 3 3.75 6.82 -11.75
C ILE A 3 4.33 6.80 -10.35
N GLY A 4 3.60 7.38 -9.40
CA GLY A 4 3.85 7.20 -7.97
C GLY A 4 3.02 6.06 -7.40
N SER A 5 3.56 5.30 -6.45
CA SER A 5 2.81 4.25 -5.77
C SER A 5 3.25 4.06 -4.33
N GLY A 6 2.29 3.81 -3.44
CA GLY A 6 2.58 3.10 -2.21
C GLY A 6 3.06 1.67 -2.49
N GLU A 7 3.66 1.03 -1.49
CA GLU A 7 4.01 -0.40 -1.62
C GLU A 7 2.75 -1.25 -1.46
N THR A 8 2.29 -1.84 -2.56
CA THR A 8 1.06 -2.65 -2.66
C THR A 8 1.24 -3.82 -3.63
N ASP A 9 0.57 -4.95 -3.36
CA ASP A 9 0.53 -6.10 -4.28
C ASP A 9 -0.15 -5.76 -5.62
N ALA A 10 -1.01 -4.73 -5.67
CA ALA A 10 -1.66 -4.30 -6.90
C ALA A 10 -0.68 -3.85 -8.00
N MET A 11 0.54 -3.44 -7.62
CA MET A 11 1.57 -3.06 -8.59
C MET A 11 1.96 -4.18 -9.55
N LYS A 12 1.72 -5.45 -9.21
CA LYS A 12 1.93 -6.57 -10.15
C LYS A 12 1.00 -6.49 -11.35
N GLU A 13 -0.26 -6.06 -11.15
CA GLU A 13 -1.22 -5.91 -12.24
C GLU A 13 -0.89 -4.68 -13.10
N ILE A 14 -0.46 -3.60 -12.46
CA ILE A 14 0.05 -2.43 -13.18
C ILE A 14 1.28 -2.81 -14.03
N ALA A 15 2.21 -3.58 -13.46
CA ALA A 15 3.39 -4.07 -14.18
C ALA A 15 3.02 -5.03 -15.34
N ARG A 16 1.96 -5.84 -15.19
CA ARG A 16 1.41 -6.65 -16.28
C ARG A 16 0.94 -5.78 -17.45
N ILE A 17 0.19 -4.71 -17.14
CA ILE A 17 -0.25 -3.74 -18.15
C ILE A 17 0.94 -3.04 -18.79
N PHE A 18 1.97 -2.67 -18.03
CA PHE A 18 3.19 -2.09 -18.61
C PHE A 18 3.83 -3.03 -19.64
N ARG A 19 3.95 -4.31 -19.30
CA ARG A 19 4.52 -5.32 -20.22
C ARG A 19 3.69 -5.43 -21.50
N GLU A 20 2.38 -5.56 -21.39
CA GLU A 20 1.49 -5.66 -22.56
C GLU A 20 1.57 -4.42 -23.46
N LEU A 21 1.56 -3.23 -22.85
CA LEU A 21 1.72 -1.98 -23.60
C LEU A 21 3.13 -1.83 -24.19
N HIS A 22 4.16 -2.35 -23.53
CA HIS A 22 5.51 -2.33 -24.10
C HIS A 22 5.63 -3.23 -25.33
N ASP A 23 4.94 -4.38 -25.34
CA ASP A 23 4.88 -5.27 -26.49
C ASP A 23 4.17 -4.60 -27.68
N GLU A 24 3.11 -3.81 -27.43
CA GLU A 24 2.37 -3.07 -28.46
C GLU A 24 3.06 -1.76 -28.89
N TYR A 25 3.69 -1.07 -27.94
CA TYR A 25 4.31 0.26 -28.09
C TYR A 25 5.72 0.30 -27.49
N PRO A 26 6.74 -0.28 -28.15
CA PRO A 26 8.09 -0.45 -27.58
C PRO A 26 8.80 0.89 -27.24
N GLY A 27 8.29 2.01 -27.76
CA GLY A 27 8.80 3.35 -27.47
C GLY A 27 8.39 3.91 -26.12
N ILE A 28 7.36 3.36 -25.46
CA ILE A 28 6.91 3.83 -24.15
C ILE A 28 7.95 3.50 -23.07
N ARG A 29 8.22 4.46 -22.19
CA ARG A 29 9.10 4.30 -21.03
C ARG A 29 8.30 4.56 -19.75
N TYR A 30 8.60 3.80 -18.69
CA TYR A 30 7.91 3.87 -17.41
C TYR A 30 8.89 4.28 -16.33
N HIS A 31 8.49 5.26 -15.50
CA HIS A 31 9.22 5.71 -14.33
C HIS A 31 8.33 5.52 -13.11
N VAL A 32 8.72 4.61 -12.23
CA VAL A 32 7.97 4.31 -11.00
C VAL A 32 8.70 4.91 -9.81
N CYS A 33 7.95 5.68 -9.01
CA CYS A 33 8.43 6.29 -7.77
C CYS A 33 7.64 5.70 -6.60
N SER A 34 8.32 5.18 -5.59
CA SER A 34 7.66 4.71 -4.37
C SER A 34 7.63 5.79 -3.31
N GLY A 35 6.50 5.95 -2.64
CA GLY A 35 6.33 6.97 -1.61
C GLY A 35 5.06 6.78 -0.79
N LYS A 36 4.90 7.62 0.24
CA LYS A 36 3.63 7.72 0.97
C LYS A 36 2.62 8.55 0.18
N SER A 37 1.33 8.43 0.52
CA SER A 37 0.25 9.07 -0.23
C SER A 37 0.45 10.58 -0.40
N GLU A 38 0.83 11.31 0.67
CA GLU A 38 1.01 12.75 0.62
C GLU A 38 2.14 13.17 -0.34
N ASP A 39 3.25 12.43 -0.36
CA ASP A 39 4.38 12.72 -1.27
C ASP A 39 3.95 12.48 -2.73
N ILE A 40 3.20 11.39 -2.99
CA ILE A 40 2.69 11.06 -4.32
C ILE A 40 1.68 12.10 -4.77
N GLU A 41 0.73 12.50 -3.90
CA GLU A 41 -0.25 13.54 -4.19
C GLU A 41 0.43 14.88 -4.55
N GLU A 42 1.46 15.28 -3.79
CA GLU A 42 2.22 16.51 -4.08
C GLU A 42 2.88 16.45 -5.47
N LEU A 43 3.46 15.32 -5.83
CA LEU A 43 4.11 15.14 -7.13
C LEU A 43 3.10 15.09 -8.29
N VAL A 44 1.91 14.55 -8.08
CA VAL A 44 0.79 14.60 -9.04
C VAL A 44 0.30 16.05 -9.19
N ASP A 45 0.13 16.78 -8.08
CA ASP A 45 -0.30 18.19 -8.10
C ASP A 45 0.69 19.09 -8.87
N LYS A 46 1.99 18.81 -8.75
CA LYS A 46 3.06 19.51 -9.48
C LYS A 46 3.18 19.06 -10.94
N GLY A 47 2.46 18.04 -11.38
CA GLY A 47 2.56 17.46 -12.73
C GLY A 47 3.88 16.74 -12.99
N ILE A 48 4.60 16.34 -11.94
CA ILE A 48 5.83 15.53 -12.04
C ILE A 48 5.45 14.07 -12.28
N LEU A 49 4.35 13.61 -11.67
CA LEU A 49 3.75 12.32 -11.94
C LEU A 49 2.50 12.48 -12.77
N ASP A 50 2.33 11.60 -13.77
CA ASP A 50 1.10 11.47 -14.53
C ASP A 50 -0.01 10.83 -13.68
N PHE A 51 0.34 9.83 -12.88
CA PHE A 51 -0.58 9.03 -12.07
C PHE A 51 -0.02 8.75 -10.68
N GLY A 52 -0.94 8.53 -9.74
CA GLY A 52 -0.63 8.05 -8.39
C GLY A 52 -1.49 6.87 -7.99
N VAL A 53 -0.89 5.75 -7.57
CA VAL A 53 -1.59 4.60 -6.99
C VAL A 53 -1.61 4.78 -5.47
N LEU A 54 -2.80 4.99 -4.91
CA LEU A 54 -2.98 5.32 -3.50
C LEU A 54 -3.78 4.24 -2.78
N ILE A 55 -3.37 3.95 -1.56
CA ILE A 55 -4.04 3.04 -0.64
C ILE A 55 -5.02 3.86 0.19
N GLN A 56 -6.30 3.51 0.15
CA GLN A 56 -7.34 4.18 0.92
C GLN A 56 -7.18 3.91 2.43
N PRO A 57 -7.56 4.88 3.29
CA PRO A 57 -8.32 6.09 2.99
C PRO A 57 -7.43 7.31 2.68
N VAL A 58 -7.71 7.98 1.58
CA VAL A 58 -7.10 9.25 1.19
C VAL A 58 -8.16 10.21 0.62
N SER A 59 -7.92 11.52 0.68
CA SER A 59 -8.84 12.50 0.11
C SER A 59 -8.60 12.65 -1.39
N ILE A 60 -9.49 12.12 -2.21
CA ILE A 60 -9.37 12.13 -3.68
C ILE A 60 -10.27 13.16 -4.37
N SER A 61 -10.95 14.05 -3.63
CA SER A 61 -11.95 14.99 -4.19
C SER A 61 -11.40 15.94 -5.25
N LYS A 62 -10.12 16.27 -5.19
CA LYS A 62 -9.44 17.17 -6.13
C LYS A 62 -8.88 16.46 -7.38
N TYR A 63 -8.98 15.13 -7.45
CA TYR A 63 -8.48 14.33 -8.55
C TYR A 63 -9.61 13.69 -9.36
N ASP A 64 -9.32 13.35 -10.60
CA ASP A 64 -10.01 12.26 -11.27
C ASP A 64 -9.37 10.96 -10.84
N TYR A 65 -10.14 9.88 -10.81
CA TYR A 65 -9.65 8.61 -10.29
C TYR A 65 -10.36 7.41 -10.90
N LEU A 66 -9.69 6.27 -10.85
CA LEU A 66 -10.23 4.95 -11.14
C LEU A 66 -10.04 4.06 -9.90
N LYS A 67 -11.12 3.42 -9.43
CA LYS A 67 -11.01 2.38 -8.41
C LYS A 67 -10.39 1.13 -9.00
N LEU A 68 -9.41 0.57 -8.32
CA LEU A 68 -8.83 -0.71 -8.69
C LEU A 68 -9.65 -1.85 -8.05
N PRO A 69 -9.88 -2.98 -8.75
CA PRO A 69 -10.68 -4.09 -8.23
C PRO A 69 -9.93 -4.95 -7.20
N PHE A 70 -8.88 -4.42 -6.62
CA PHE A 70 -8.02 -5.09 -5.66
C PHE A 70 -8.15 -4.47 -4.28
N LYS A 71 -7.84 -5.26 -3.26
CA LYS A 71 -7.77 -4.81 -1.87
C LYS A 71 -6.51 -5.32 -1.24
N ASP A 72 -5.84 -4.46 -0.52
CA ASP A 72 -4.73 -4.83 0.34
C ASP A 72 -5.24 -5.26 1.71
N VAL A 73 -4.65 -6.31 2.26
CA VAL A 73 -5.01 -6.87 3.57
C VAL A 73 -3.98 -6.43 4.60
N TRP A 74 -4.45 -5.81 5.69
CA TRP A 74 -3.62 -5.46 6.83
C TRP A 74 -3.32 -6.67 7.71
N GLY A 75 -2.10 -6.74 8.20
CA GLY A 75 -1.65 -7.81 9.08
C GLY A 75 -0.37 -7.49 9.80
N VAL A 76 0.18 -8.52 10.40
CA VAL A 76 1.41 -8.49 11.16
C VAL A 76 2.48 -9.29 10.44
N ILE A 77 3.60 -8.62 10.17
CA ILE A 77 4.83 -9.22 9.66
C ILE A 77 5.70 -9.54 10.86
N MET A 78 6.13 -10.78 10.94
CA MET A 78 6.91 -11.28 12.07
C MET A 78 7.87 -12.36 11.64
N ARG A 79 8.81 -12.72 12.51
CA ARG A 79 9.67 -13.88 12.31
C ARG A 79 8.84 -15.16 12.40
N LYS A 80 9.22 -16.18 11.63
CA LYS A 80 8.55 -17.49 11.63
C LYS A 80 8.67 -18.24 12.96
N ASP A 81 9.71 -17.96 13.73
CA ASP A 81 9.93 -18.54 15.07
C ASP A 81 9.15 -17.82 16.17
N SER A 82 8.39 -16.77 15.84
CA SER A 82 7.50 -16.10 16.79
C SER A 82 6.33 -17.01 17.21
N PRO A 83 5.93 -16.98 18.49
CA PRO A 83 4.71 -17.67 18.94
C PRO A 83 3.45 -17.28 18.18
N LEU A 84 3.35 -16.01 17.74
CA LEU A 84 2.21 -15.51 16.95
C LEU A 84 2.16 -16.13 15.54
N ALA A 85 3.28 -16.62 15.02
CA ALA A 85 3.33 -17.25 13.69
C ALA A 85 2.50 -18.54 13.63
N ALA A 86 2.21 -19.18 14.76
CA ALA A 86 1.33 -20.36 14.83
C ALA A 86 -0.16 -20.02 14.69
N LYS A 87 -0.56 -18.75 14.87
CA LYS A 87 -1.95 -18.31 14.74
C LYS A 87 -2.34 -18.17 13.27
N ARG A 88 -3.63 -18.32 12.97
CA ARG A 88 -4.20 -18.05 11.63
C ARG A 88 -4.40 -16.56 11.38
N ALA A 89 -4.66 -15.78 12.44
CA ALA A 89 -4.86 -14.34 12.42
C ALA A 89 -4.47 -13.76 13.79
N VAL A 90 -4.15 -12.47 13.83
CA VAL A 90 -3.69 -11.75 15.02
C VAL A 90 -4.77 -10.78 15.47
N GLY A 91 -5.23 -10.93 16.72
CA GLY A 91 -6.19 -10.04 17.35
C GLY A 91 -5.51 -8.86 18.04
N TYR A 92 -6.33 -7.88 18.43
CA TYR A 92 -5.84 -6.68 19.13
C TYR A 92 -5.09 -7.03 20.43
N ASP A 93 -5.64 -7.95 21.21
CA ASP A 93 -5.04 -8.36 22.50
C ASP A 93 -3.69 -9.08 22.35
N ASP A 94 -3.47 -9.71 21.19
CA ASP A 94 -2.19 -10.36 20.87
C ASP A 94 -1.05 -9.36 20.69
N LEU A 95 -1.37 -8.13 20.33
CA LEU A 95 -0.39 -7.05 20.11
C LEU A 95 -0.11 -6.23 21.36
N ARG A 96 -0.90 -6.41 22.41
CA ARG A 96 -0.74 -5.69 23.66
C ARG A 96 0.65 -5.95 24.25
N ASN A 97 1.37 -4.89 24.58
CA ASN A 97 2.73 -4.93 25.14
C ASN A 97 3.83 -5.48 24.21
N LEU A 98 3.53 -5.82 22.95
CA LEU A 98 4.58 -6.20 22.01
C LEU A 98 5.27 -4.98 21.42
N PRO A 99 6.58 -5.07 21.11
CA PRO A 99 7.29 -4.01 20.41
C PRO A 99 6.79 -3.95 18.95
N LEU A 100 6.08 -2.86 18.60
CA LEU A 100 5.48 -2.69 17.29
C LEU A 100 6.29 -1.72 16.42
N ILE A 101 6.36 -2.05 15.14
CA ILE A 101 6.97 -1.23 14.10
C ILE A 101 5.83 -0.81 13.17
N CYS A 102 5.51 0.48 13.12
CA CYS A 102 4.28 0.96 12.49
C CYS A 102 4.56 1.92 11.33
N SER A 103 3.71 1.89 10.31
CA SER A 103 3.73 2.94 9.29
C SER A 103 3.39 4.30 9.92
N ARG A 104 4.08 5.36 9.50
CA ARG A 104 3.79 6.74 9.92
C ARG A 104 2.37 7.19 9.57
N GLN A 105 1.70 6.51 8.64
CA GLN A 105 0.32 6.81 8.22
C GLN A 105 -0.74 6.20 9.17
N ILE A 106 -0.38 5.21 9.98
CA ILE A 106 -1.35 4.52 10.86
C ILE A 106 -2.13 5.47 11.78
N PRO A 107 -1.52 6.49 12.43
CA PRO A 107 -2.29 7.43 13.26
C PRO A 107 -3.40 8.16 12.49
N GLN A 108 -3.20 8.43 11.21
CA GLN A 108 -4.19 9.08 10.34
C GLN A 108 -5.34 8.13 9.99
N LEU A 109 -5.08 6.82 9.91
CA LEU A 109 -6.08 5.79 9.67
C LEU A 109 -7.09 5.68 10.82
N GLY A 110 -6.70 6.06 12.03
CA GLY A 110 -7.55 6.06 13.24
C GLY A 110 -8.42 7.28 13.43
N THR A 111 -8.26 8.33 12.63
CA THR A 111 -9.13 9.51 12.70
C THR A 111 -10.44 9.21 11.98
N GLY A 112 -11.58 9.24 12.67
CA GLY A 112 -12.92 8.78 12.28
C GLY A 112 -13.47 9.04 10.85
N LYS A 113 -12.65 9.55 9.94
CA LYS A 113 -12.91 9.66 8.49
C LYS A 113 -12.41 8.44 7.69
N SER A 114 -11.69 7.52 8.30
CA SER A 114 -10.88 6.49 7.65
C SER A 114 -11.44 5.13 7.91
N GLY A 115 -12.51 4.68 7.99
CA GLY A 115 -13.03 3.29 7.99
C GLY A 115 -12.34 2.25 8.90
N TYR A 116 -11.29 2.61 9.66
CA TYR A 116 -10.53 1.69 10.54
C TYR A 116 -10.41 2.14 12.00
N PRO A 117 -11.42 2.82 12.59
CA PRO A 117 -11.31 3.35 13.95
C PRO A 117 -11.15 2.26 15.00
N GLU A 118 -11.63 1.05 14.74
CA GLU A 118 -11.54 -0.09 15.67
C GLU A 118 -10.11 -0.55 15.88
N TRP A 119 -9.27 -0.54 14.82
CA TRP A 119 -7.89 -0.98 14.88
C TRP A 119 -6.89 0.14 15.15
N PHE A 120 -7.07 1.28 14.50
CA PHE A 120 -6.06 2.34 14.47
C PHE A 120 -6.50 3.63 15.20
N GLY A 121 -7.67 3.60 15.84
CA GLY A 121 -8.21 4.74 16.60
C GLY A 121 -7.64 4.88 18.00
N LYS A 122 -8.51 4.93 19.00
CA LYS A 122 -8.12 5.10 20.42
C LYS A 122 -7.09 4.09 20.93
N SER A 123 -7.06 2.92 20.34
CA SER A 123 -6.18 1.84 20.72
C SER A 123 -4.73 2.04 20.29
N PHE A 124 -4.49 2.83 19.23
CA PHE A 124 -3.12 3.08 18.76
C PHE A 124 -2.25 3.78 19.81
N SER A 125 -2.83 4.69 20.62
CA SER A 125 -2.12 5.37 21.71
C SER A 125 -1.65 4.44 22.83
N GLN A 126 -2.20 3.22 22.88
CA GLN A 126 -1.85 2.20 23.89
C GLN A 126 -0.81 1.19 23.36
N TRP A 127 -0.45 1.28 22.07
CA TRP A 127 0.54 0.40 21.49
C TRP A 127 1.96 0.80 21.86
N ASN A 128 2.80 -0.20 22.14
CA ASN A 128 4.23 0.00 22.36
C ASN A 128 4.95 0.14 20.99
N VAL A 129 4.85 1.32 20.36
CA VAL A 129 5.50 1.60 19.09
C VAL A 129 6.98 1.92 19.31
N VAL A 130 7.86 0.99 18.97
CA VAL A 130 9.31 1.11 19.14
C VAL A 130 10.01 1.71 17.93
N ALA A 131 9.40 1.62 16.73
CA ALA A 131 9.91 2.21 15.50
C ALA A 131 8.78 2.58 14.55
N THR A 132 9.04 3.55 13.66
CA THR A 132 8.14 3.89 12.56
C THR A 132 8.87 3.81 11.23
N TYR A 133 8.12 3.50 10.16
CA TYR A 133 8.65 3.41 8.81
C TYR A 133 7.76 4.17 7.79
N ASN A 134 8.31 4.45 6.62
CA ASN A 134 7.58 4.96 5.47
C ASN A 134 7.42 3.91 4.37
N LEU A 135 8.43 3.06 4.15
CA LEU A 135 8.42 1.94 3.21
C LEU A 135 8.73 0.64 3.97
N ILE A 136 8.02 -0.44 3.62
CA ILE A 136 7.97 -1.68 4.41
C ILE A 136 9.28 -2.46 4.38
N TYR A 137 10.12 -2.30 3.35
CA TYR A 137 11.39 -3.00 3.26
C TYR A 137 12.27 -2.79 4.49
N ASN A 138 12.41 -1.54 4.96
CA ASN A 138 13.19 -1.24 6.16
C ASN A 138 12.57 -1.82 7.43
N ALA A 139 11.23 -1.83 7.50
CA ALA A 139 10.53 -2.47 8.62
C ALA A 139 10.78 -3.99 8.64
N ALA A 140 10.78 -4.63 7.48
CA ALA A 140 11.08 -6.05 7.37
C ALA A 140 12.48 -6.39 7.89
N GLN A 141 13.50 -5.56 7.60
CA GLN A 141 14.85 -5.72 8.13
C GLN A 141 14.88 -5.59 9.67
N MET A 142 14.13 -4.64 10.23
CA MET A 142 14.01 -4.49 11.69
C MET A 142 13.33 -5.70 12.33
N VAL A 143 12.30 -6.26 11.70
CA VAL A 143 11.63 -7.49 12.17
C VAL A 143 12.58 -8.68 12.10
N GLU A 144 13.31 -8.85 11.02
CA GLU A 144 14.27 -9.94 10.84
C GLU A 144 15.39 -9.88 11.88
N ALA A 145 15.86 -8.68 12.21
CA ALA A 145 16.82 -8.43 13.29
C ALA A 145 16.24 -8.65 14.71
N GLY A 146 14.93 -8.91 14.84
CA GLY A 146 14.30 -9.20 16.12
C GLY A 146 13.84 -7.97 16.91
N LEU A 147 13.78 -6.77 16.32
CA LEU A 147 13.35 -5.55 17.01
C LEU A 147 11.88 -5.62 17.43
N GLY A 148 11.02 -6.30 16.66
CA GLY A 148 9.59 -6.37 16.96
C GLY A 148 8.75 -6.91 15.82
N TYR A 149 7.50 -6.46 15.80
CA TYR A 149 6.43 -6.91 14.90
C TYR A 149 5.99 -5.74 14.03
N ALA A 150 6.03 -5.87 12.71
CA ALA A 150 5.60 -4.79 11.84
C ALA A 150 4.11 -4.92 11.46
N ILE A 151 3.37 -3.83 11.62
CA ILE A 151 1.99 -3.72 11.09
C ILE A 151 2.10 -3.23 9.65
N GLY A 152 1.66 -4.05 8.70
CA GLY A 152 1.81 -3.75 7.28
C GLY A 152 0.82 -4.51 6.41
N LEU A 153 1.01 -4.39 5.09
CA LEU A 153 0.15 -5.01 4.09
C LEU A 153 0.71 -6.37 3.64
N ASP A 154 -0.19 -7.28 3.32
CA ASP A 154 0.16 -8.60 2.78
C ASP A 154 0.89 -8.48 1.44
N LYS A 155 1.78 -9.43 1.17
CA LYS A 155 2.51 -9.57 -0.11
C LYS A 155 3.41 -8.39 -0.51
N THR A 156 3.66 -7.46 0.39
CA THR A 156 4.59 -6.34 0.15
C THR A 156 6.05 -6.71 0.42
N ILE A 157 6.28 -7.82 1.10
CA ILE A 157 7.60 -8.40 1.37
C ILE A 157 7.61 -9.90 1.04
N ASN A 158 8.81 -10.46 0.93
CA ASN A 158 8.96 -11.89 0.76
C ASN A 158 8.64 -12.64 2.06
N THR A 159 7.59 -13.46 2.04
CA THR A 159 7.16 -14.35 3.14
C THR A 159 7.11 -15.82 2.73
N THR A 160 7.80 -16.19 1.64
CA THR A 160 7.87 -17.56 1.12
C THR A 160 8.60 -18.51 2.09
N ALA A 161 8.65 -19.79 1.76
CA ALA A 161 9.28 -20.81 2.61
C ALA A 161 10.73 -20.48 2.98
N HIS A 162 11.48 -19.84 2.06
CA HIS A 162 12.90 -19.48 2.24
C HIS A 162 13.12 -18.16 3.01
N SER A 163 12.09 -17.38 3.28
CA SER A 163 12.17 -16.17 4.12
C SER A 163 12.15 -16.53 5.60
N ALA A 164 12.87 -15.78 6.44
CA ALA A 164 12.75 -15.85 7.89
C ALA A 164 11.42 -15.25 8.40
N LEU A 165 10.71 -14.50 7.55
CA LEU A 165 9.51 -13.77 7.89
C LEU A 165 8.24 -14.49 7.44
N CYS A 166 7.14 -14.22 8.13
CA CYS A 166 5.80 -14.60 7.74
C CYS A 166 4.82 -13.44 8.00
N PHE A 167 3.64 -13.56 7.39
CA PHE A 167 2.54 -12.64 7.54
C PHE A 167 1.34 -13.34 8.18
N ARG A 168 0.61 -12.63 9.05
CA ARG A 168 -0.69 -13.05 9.57
C ARG A 168 -1.67 -11.88 9.50
N PRO A 169 -2.86 -12.09 8.92
CA PRO A 169 -3.87 -11.03 8.81
C PRO A 169 -4.38 -10.61 10.19
N LEU A 170 -4.85 -9.38 10.29
CA LEU A 170 -5.57 -8.90 11.48
C LEU A 170 -6.95 -9.57 11.59
N THR A 171 -7.43 -9.71 12.82
CA THR A 171 -8.81 -10.14 13.11
C THR A 171 -9.44 -9.25 14.18
N PRO A 172 -10.57 -8.56 13.92
CA PRO A 172 -11.34 -8.52 12.66
C PRO A 172 -10.51 -8.12 11.45
N ARG A 173 -10.85 -8.68 10.28
CA ARG A 173 -10.12 -8.44 9.03
C ARG A 173 -10.18 -6.97 8.63
N VAL A 174 -9.06 -6.40 8.26
CA VAL A 174 -8.91 -5.02 7.79
C VAL A 174 -8.39 -5.04 6.36
N GLU A 175 -9.08 -4.35 5.47
CA GLU A 175 -8.73 -4.25 4.05
C GLU A 175 -8.75 -2.78 3.60
N SER A 176 -7.79 -2.40 2.78
CA SER A 176 -7.76 -1.10 2.11
C SER A 176 -8.12 -1.25 0.64
N GLU A 177 -9.03 -0.41 0.15
CA GLU A 177 -9.27 -0.24 -1.28
C GLU A 177 -8.11 0.55 -1.90
N LEU A 178 -7.96 0.41 -3.20
CA LEU A 178 -6.92 1.06 -3.97
C LEU A 178 -7.54 1.93 -5.06
N VAL A 179 -6.93 3.07 -5.30
CA VAL A 179 -7.32 3.97 -6.39
C VAL A 179 -6.08 4.40 -7.17
N ILE A 180 -6.24 4.59 -8.46
CA ILE A 180 -5.28 5.33 -9.28
C ILE A 180 -5.87 6.70 -9.52
N ILE A 181 -5.08 7.74 -9.24
CA ILE A 181 -5.47 9.15 -9.35
C ILE A 181 -4.67 9.85 -10.43
N TRP A 182 -5.22 10.93 -10.97
CA TRP A 182 -4.54 11.93 -11.80
C TRP A 182 -5.17 13.29 -11.60
N LYS A 183 -4.44 14.33 -12.01
CA LYS A 183 -4.90 15.70 -11.85
C LYS A 183 -6.10 15.96 -12.75
N LYS A 184 -7.14 16.63 -12.25
CA LYS A 184 -8.28 17.06 -13.05
C LYS A 184 -7.81 17.98 -14.21
N TYR A 185 -8.43 17.75 -15.37
CA TYR A 185 -8.14 18.51 -16.58
C TYR A 185 -6.68 18.42 -17.07
N GLN A 186 -5.97 17.35 -16.67
CA GLN A 186 -4.61 17.13 -17.13
C GLN A 186 -4.59 16.85 -18.64
N ILE A 187 -3.68 17.53 -19.34
CA ILE A 187 -3.36 17.19 -20.72
C ILE A 187 -2.27 16.11 -20.67
N PHE A 188 -2.64 14.91 -21.11
CA PHE A 188 -1.73 13.79 -21.13
C PHE A 188 -0.87 13.76 -22.39
N SER A 189 0.30 13.15 -22.30
CA SER A 189 1.02 12.67 -23.47
C SER A 189 0.25 11.50 -24.12
N SER A 190 0.48 11.25 -25.41
CA SER A 190 -0.13 10.10 -26.10
C SER A 190 0.16 8.76 -25.37
N ALA A 191 1.34 8.60 -24.77
CA ALA A 191 1.68 7.43 -23.99
C ALA A 191 0.82 7.31 -22.72
N SER A 192 0.61 8.43 -22.00
CA SER A 192 -0.20 8.45 -20.78
C SER A 192 -1.69 8.26 -21.08
N GLU A 193 -2.19 8.76 -22.24
CA GLU A 193 -3.55 8.49 -22.71
C GLU A 193 -3.77 7.01 -23.05
N ILE A 194 -2.83 6.38 -23.77
CA ILE A 194 -2.88 4.95 -24.08
C ILE A 194 -2.95 4.12 -22.79
N PHE A 195 -2.12 4.46 -21.81
CA PHE A 195 -2.11 3.79 -20.52
C PHE A 195 -3.43 3.97 -19.76
N LEU A 196 -3.96 5.19 -19.67
CA LEU A 196 -5.23 5.47 -19.02
C LEU A 196 -6.39 4.70 -19.67
N ASN A 197 -6.46 4.70 -20.98
CA ASN A 197 -7.48 3.96 -21.74
C ASN A 197 -7.39 2.45 -21.47
N ARG A 198 -6.17 1.90 -21.36
CA ARG A 198 -5.97 0.49 -21.03
C ARG A 198 -6.44 0.19 -19.59
N LEU A 199 -6.10 1.04 -18.62
CA LEU A 199 -6.57 0.90 -17.23
C LEU A 199 -8.10 0.95 -17.14
N GLN A 200 -8.73 1.91 -17.82
CA GLN A 200 -10.18 2.04 -17.85
C GLN A 200 -10.86 0.81 -18.48
N LYS A 201 -10.32 0.32 -19.60
CA LYS A 201 -10.84 -0.89 -20.25
C LYS A 201 -10.71 -2.13 -19.35
N GLU A 202 -9.63 -2.22 -18.57
CA GLU A 202 -9.35 -3.38 -17.72
C GLU A 202 -10.12 -3.33 -16.40
N PHE A 203 -10.24 -2.15 -15.79
CA PHE A 203 -10.66 -2.00 -14.39
C PHE A 203 -11.91 -1.12 -14.20
N ALA A 204 -12.40 -0.39 -15.21
CA ALA A 204 -13.68 0.27 -15.05
C ALA A 204 -14.77 -0.80 -14.90
N ALA A 205 -15.56 -0.70 -13.82
CA ALA A 205 -16.72 -1.57 -13.67
C ALA A 205 -17.67 -1.36 -14.86
N PRO A 206 -18.30 -2.44 -15.38
CA PRO A 206 -19.30 -2.31 -16.42
C PRO A 206 -20.51 -1.46 -16.00
#